data_2ac3863f584c4a11d04cb0334dea60cb
#
_entry.id   2ac3863f584c4a11d04cb0334dea60cb
#
_cell.length_a   1.000
_cell.length_b   1.000
_cell.length_c   1.000
_cell.angle_alpha   90.00
_cell.angle_beta   90.00
_cell.angle_gamma   90.00
#
_symmetry.space_group_name_H-M   'P 1'
#
loop_
_entity.id
_entity.type
_entity.pdbx_description
1 polymer ?
#
loop_
_entity_poly.entity_id
_entity_poly.type
_entity_poly.pdbx_seq_one_letter_code
_entity_poly.pdbx_strand_id
1 'polypeptide(L)'
;MPAQIKAADSYNKDKKGSITINLDDVKQGDSITNKSGVSVSIYQVASIGHDGVNISFDIASSLESTGVDVNDITTSDKNLNPAKKLTTVIDNSGISSVTKKTDSNGKVSFTDLAQGMYLVEEKDSASYGMFSPFLVAIPYMEDGQNWIYDVETYTKGVSNQQGSLEVTKALVYMDPETGKIYNLQAPKSYEEN
;
A
#
# COMPACT_ATOMS: atom_id res chain seq x y z
N MET A 1 16.97 -24.04 35.15
CA MET A 1 16.03 -24.81 34.31
C MET A 1 16.54 -24.69 32.87
N PRO A 2 16.70 -25.78 32.10
CA PRO A 2 17.09 -25.67 30.72
C PRO A 2 15.96 -24.97 29.96
N ALA A 3 16.29 -23.98 29.15
CA ALA A 3 15.36 -23.35 28.24
C ALA A 3 14.83 -24.41 27.26
N GLN A 4 13.52 -24.63 27.22
CA GLN A 4 12.92 -25.50 26.23
C GLN A 4 13.04 -24.76 24.89
N ILE A 5 13.80 -25.33 23.98
CA ILE A 5 13.80 -24.88 22.57
C ILE A 5 12.43 -25.29 22.02
N LYS A 6 11.55 -24.33 21.81
CA LYS A 6 10.28 -24.55 21.09
C LYS A 6 10.63 -24.95 19.66
N ALA A 7 10.12 -26.10 19.22
CA ALA A 7 10.27 -26.50 17.83
C ALA A 7 9.56 -25.45 16.94
N ALA A 8 10.16 -25.08 15.81
CA ALA A 8 9.51 -24.24 14.82
C ALA A 8 8.19 -24.87 14.39
N ASP A 9 7.16 -24.06 14.25
CA ASP A 9 5.88 -24.55 13.76
C ASP A 9 6.04 -25.07 12.32
N SER A 10 5.50 -26.25 12.03
CA SER A 10 5.55 -26.79 10.69
C SER A 10 4.61 -26.01 9.76
N TYR A 11 5.08 -25.71 8.57
CA TYR A 11 4.25 -25.11 7.52
C TYR A 11 3.06 -26.01 7.17
N ASN A 12 1.87 -25.44 7.13
CA ASN A 12 0.65 -26.13 6.73
C ASN A 12 0.12 -25.56 5.40
N LYS A 13 0.34 -26.31 4.31
CA LYS A 13 -0.04 -25.90 2.94
C LYS A 13 -1.56 -25.75 2.71
N ASP A 14 -2.37 -26.42 3.53
CA ASP A 14 -3.83 -26.46 3.36
C ASP A 14 -4.56 -25.43 4.25
N LYS A 15 -3.79 -24.76 5.15
CA LYS A 15 -4.37 -23.77 6.05
C LYS A 15 -4.68 -22.48 5.28
N LYS A 16 -5.93 -22.04 5.39
CA LYS A 16 -6.33 -20.71 4.93
C LYS A 16 -6.00 -19.67 5.99
N GLY A 17 -5.94 -18.42 5.55
CA GLY A 17 -5.61 -17.32 6.44
C GLY A 17 -6.60 -16.16 6.37
N SER A 18 -6.23 -15.08 7.02
CA SER A 18 -6.98 -13.83 7.01
C SER A 18 -6.07 -12.62 6.96
N ILE A 19 -6.61 -11.51 6.45
CA ILE A 19 -5.98 -10.19 6.51
C ILE A 19 -6.94 -9.27 7.24
N THR A 20 -6.48 -8.71 8.35
CA THR A 20 -7.17 -7.65 9.08
C THR A 20 -6.40 -6.35 8.93
N ILE A 21 -7.08 -5.31 8.47
CA ILE A 21 -6.50 -3.99 8.24
C ILE A 21 -7.13 -3.03 9.24
N ASN A 22 -6.29 -2.33 9.99
CA ASN A 22 -6.68 -1.28 10.91
C ASN A 22 -6.18 0.06 10.37
N LEU A 23 -7.09 1.01 10.21
CA LEU A 23 -6.73 2.36 9.82
C LEU A 23 -6.22 3.13 11.05
N ASP A 24 -5.05 3.72 10.93
CA ASP A 24 -4.49 4.61 11.95
C ASP A 24 -5.34 5.89 12.08
N ASP A 25 -5.19 6.57 13.21
CA ASP A 25 -5.81 7.88 13.41
C ASP A 25 -5.09 8.94 12.56
N VAL A 26 -5.83 9.59 11.69
CA VAL A 26 -5.35 10.71 10.87
C VAL A 26 -5.97 11.99 11.40
N LYS A 27 -5.14 12.97 11.73
CA LYS A 27 -5.59 14.28 12.18
C LYS A 27 -5.79 15.22 11.00
N GLN A 28 -6.93 15.90 11.00
CA GLN A 28 -7.22 17.02 10.13
C GLN A 28 -7.51 18.24 11.01
N GLY A 29 -6.51 19.09 11.19
CA GLY A 29 -6.54 20.11 12.23
C GLY A 29 -6.57 19.49 13.62
N ASP A 30 -7.54 19.89 14.45
CA ASP A 30 -7.72 19.36 15.81
C ASP A 30 -8.62 18.11 15.87
N SER A 31 -9.19 17.68 14.75
CA SER A 31 -10.13 16.56 14.68
C SER A 31 -9.46 15.31 14.11
N ILE A 32 -9.86 14.14 14.61
CA ILE A 32 -9.52 12.85 14.02
C ILE A 32 -10.51 12.57 12.88
N THR A 33 -10.00 12.15 11.73
CA THR A 33 -10.84 11.81 10.56
C THR A 33 -11.69 10.57 10.84
N ASN A 34 -12.89 10.53 10.24
CA ASN A 34 -13.75 9.36 10.36
C ASN A 34 -13.15 8.19 9.56
N LYS A 35 -12.92 7.08 10.24
CA LYS A 35 -12.35 5.85 9.68
C LYS A 35 -13.40 4.87 9.13
N SER A 36 -14.68 5.18 9.29
CA SER A 36 -15.78 4.30 8.86
C SER A 36 -16.07 4.45 7.37
N GLY A 37 -16.40 3.34 6.72
CA GLY A 37 -16.89 3.35 5.34
C GLY A 37 -15.82 3.43 4.28
N VAL A 38 -14.53 3.42 4.63
CA VAL A 38 -13.43 3.38 3.68
C VAL A 38 -13.46 2.06 2.92
N SER A 39 -13.52 2.12 1.59
CA SER A 39 -13.54 0.93 0.73
C SER A 39 -12.13 0.42 0.49
N VAL A 40 -11.85 -0.79 0.95
CA VAL A 40 -10.55 -1.45 0.80
C VAL A 40 -10.73 -2.68 -0.08
N SER A 41 -9.87 -2.83 -1.06
CA SER A 41 -9.80 -4.00 -1.94
C SER A 41 -8.52 -4.78 -1.72
N ILE A 42 -8.64 -6.11 -1.79
CA ILE A 42 -7.50 -7.01 -1.84
C ILE A 42 -7.51 -7.82 -3.14
N TYR A 43 -6.33 -8.08 -3.70
CA TYR A 43 -6.12 -8.87 -4.91
C TYR A 43 -5.04 -9.88 -4.65
N GLN A 44 -5.29 -11.16 -4.91
CA GLN A 44 -4.23 -12.17 -4.85
C GLN A 44 -3.34 -12.02 -6.09
N VAL A 45 -2.20 -11.36 -5.94
CA VAL A 45 -1.27 -11.05 -7.04
C VAL A 45 -0.22 -12.13 -7.26
N ALA A 46 -0.05 -13.04 -6.30
CA ALA A 46 0.80 -14.21 -6.46
C ALA A 46 0.26 -15.39 -5.68
N SER A 47 0.44 -16.59 -6.21
CA SER A 47 0.22 -17.85 -5.51
C SER A 47 1.45 -18.26 -4.74
N ILE A 48 1.28 -19.21 -3.82
CA ILE A 48 2.43 -19.75 -3.10
C ILE A 48 3.06 -20.88 -3.92
N GLY A 49 4.36 -20.78 -4.15
CA GLY A 49 5.21 -21.85 -4.60
C GLY A 49 6.06 -22.35 -3.44
N HIS A 50 6.49 -23.58 -3.44
CA HIS A 50 7.46 -24.09 -2.48
C HIS A 50 8.31 -25.20 -3.06
N ASP A 51 9.54 -25.25 -2.69
CA ASP A 51 10.51 -26.29 -3.07
C ASP A 51 10.80 -27.30 -1.92
N GLY A 52 9.78 -27.53 -1.09
CA GLY A 52 9.83 -28.45 0.05
C GLY A 52 10.26 -27.81 1.38
N VAL A 53 11.11 -26.80 1.36
CA VAL A 53 11.64 -26.15 2.58
C VAL A 53 11.38 -24.63 2.56
N ASN A 54 11.53 -24.01 1.41
CA ASN A 54 11.37 -22.57 1.25
C ASN A 54 10.03 -22.25 0.61
N ILE A 55 9.39 -21.18 1.11
CA ILE A 55 8.22 -20.60 0.48
C ILE A 55 8.67 -19.49 -0.46
N SER A 56 8.16 -19.53 -1.68
CA SER A 56 8.25 -18.47 -2.66
C SER A 56 6.86 -18.05 -3.10
N PHE A 57 6.78 -16.91 -3.77
CA PHE A 57 5.53 -16.39 -4.35
C PHE A 57 5.70 -16.29 -5.86
N ASP A 58 4.83 -16.99 -6.57
CA ASP A 58 4.78 -17.01 -8.03
C ASP A 58 3.77 -15.96 -8.49
N ILE A 59 4.27 -14.85 -9.03
CA ILE A 59 3.42 -13.75 -9.50
C ILE A 59 2.47 -14.22 -10.59
N ALA A 60 1.24 -13.72 -10.58
CA ALA A 60 0.25 -14.07 -11.60
C ALA A 60 0.77 -13.70 -13.00
N SER A 61 0.56 -14.59 -13.98
CA SER A 61 1.10 -14.43 -15.34
C SER A 61 0.70 -13.11 -16.02
N SER A 62 -0.50 -12.61 -15.72
CA SER A 62 -0.96 -11.29 -16.20
C SER A 62 -0.18 -10.10 -15.63
N LEU A 63 0.62 -10.32 -14.60
CA LEU A 63 1.43 -9.29 -13.93
C LEU A 63 2.93 -9.43 -14.18
N GLU A 64 3.39 -10.52 -14.81
CA GLU A 64 4.82 -10.78 -15.07
C GLU A 64 5.50 -9.64 -15.84
N SER A 65 4.78 -9.04 -16.80
CA SER A 65 5.28 -7.91 -17.59
C SER A 65 5.64 -6.67 -16.78
N THR A 66 5.16 -6.60 -15.53
CA THR A 66 5.52 -5.52 -14.61
C THR A 66 6.96 -5.62 -14.13
N GLY A 67 7.57 -6.82 -14.15
CA GLY A 67 8.89 -7.07 -13.59
C GLY A 67 8.96 -6.82 -12.07
N VAL A 68 7.82 -6.94 -11.36
CA VAL A 68 7.77 -6.82 -9.90
C VAL A 68 8.26 -8.12 -9.28
N ASP A 69 9.20 -8.02 -8.36
CA ASP A 69 9.60 -9.12 -7.49
C ASP A 69 8.80 -9.05 -6.18
N VAL A 70 7.91 -10.02 -5.99
CA VAL A 70 7.07 -10.13 -4.79
C VAL A 70 7.73 -10.93 -3.66
N ASN A 71 8.92 -11.50 -3.89
CA ASN A 71 9.68 -12.26 -2.90
C ASN A 71 10.63 -11.36 -2.08
N ASP A 72 10.94 -10.17 -2.56
CA ASP A 72 11.82 -9.22 -1.87
C ASP A 72 11.04 -8.01 -1.33
N ILE A 73 10.17 -8.23 -0.34
CA ILE A 73 9.36 -7.19 0.32
C ILE A 73 9.84 -6.89 1.75
N THR A 74 11.13 -7.05 2.01
CA THR A 74 11.72 -7.04 3.36
C THR A 74 11.83 -5.64 3.99
N THR A 75 11.66 -4.58 3.21
CA THR A 75 11.67 -3.19 3.69
C THR A 75 10.43 -2.43 3.24
N SER A 76 10.15 -1.28 3.89
CA SER A 76 9.00 -0.45 3.53
C SER A 76 9.03 -0.03 2.05
N ASP A 77 10.19 0.36 1.52
CA ASP A 77 10.31 0.78 0.11
C ASP A 77 10.17 -0.41 -0.85
N LYS A 78 10.72 -1.57 -0.48
CA LYS A 78 10.58 -2.82 -1.24
C LYS A 78 9.16 -3.38 -1.23
N ASN A 79 8.33 -2.96 -0.30
CA ASN A 79 6.90 -3.25 -0.28
C ASN A 79 6.10 -2.20 -1.08
N LEU A 80 6.34 -0.91 -0.80
CA LEU A 80 5.58 0.21 -1.34
C LEU A 80 5.75 0.36 -2.87
N ASN A 81 6.99 0.29 -3.38
CA ASN A 81 7.25 0.51 -4.80
C ASN A 81 6.64 -0.59 -5.70
N PRO A 82 6.79 -1.90 -5.38
CA PRO A 82 6.05 -2.95 -6.05
C PRO A 82 4.54 -2.78 -5.95
N ALA A 83 4.00 -2.47 -4.78
CA ALA A 83 2.56 -2.27 -4.60
C ALA A 83 2.03 -1.14 -5.49
N LYS A 84 2.69 0.03 -5.50
CA LYS A 84 2.34 1.14 -6.40
C LYS A 84 2.41 0.77 -7.88
N LYS A 85 3.39 -0.02 -8.28
CA LYS A 85 3.51 -0.47 -9.66
C LYS A 85 2.37 -1.40 -10.04
N LEU A 86 2.00 -2.31 -9.16
CA LEU A 86 0.89 -3.23 -9.37
C LEU A 86 -0.46 -2.50 -9.46
N THR A 87 -0.72 -1.47 -8.65
CA THR A 87 -1.97 -0.70 -8.71
C THR A 87 -2.22 -0.06 -10.07
N THR A 88 -1.15 0.27 -10.82
CA THR A 88 -1.31 0.89 -12.15
C THR A 88 -1.87 -0.07 -13.22
N VAL A 89 -1.79 -1.37 -12.99
CA VAL A 89 -2.16 -2.39 -13.97
C VAL A 89 -3.24 -3.36 -13.47
N ILE A 90 -3.49 -3.39 -12.14
CA ILE A 90 -4.31 -4.43 -11.51
C ILE A 90 -5.74 -4.48 -12.05
N ASP A 91 -6.35 -3.34 -12.30
CA ASP A 91 -7.73 -3.26 -12.79
C ASP A 91 -7.89 -3.86 -14.20
N ASN A 92 -6.81 -3.92 -14.99
CA ASN A 92 -6.78 -4.50 -16.33
C ASN A 92 -6.16 -5.92 -16.36
N SER A 93 -5.76 -6.45 -15.21
CA SER A 93 -5.04 -7.74 -15.13
C SER A 93 -5.94 -8.97 -15.25
N GLY A 94 -7.26 -8.80 -15.09
CA GLY A 94 -8.22 -9.89 -14.97
C GLY A 94 -8.24 -10.57 -13.60
N ILE A 95 -7.45 -10.09 -12.64
CA ILE A 95 -7.44 -10.61 -11.27
C ILE A 95 -8.64 -10.05 -10.51
N SER A 96 -9.45 -10.96 -9.95
CA SER A 96 -10.62 -10.56 -9.16
C SER A 96 -10.22 -9.96 -7.83
N SER A 97 -10.91 -8.88 -7.44
CA SER A 97 -10.77 -8.29 -6.11
C SER A 97 -11.86 -8.76 -5.14
N VAL A 98 -11.54 -8.67 -3.87
CA VAL A 98 -12.55 -8.67 -2.80
C VAL A 98 -12.52 -7.30 -2.15
N THR A 99 -13.67 -6.61 -2.17
CA THR A 99 -13.79 -5.26 -1.62
C THR A 99 -14.72 -5.28 -0.40
N LYS A 100 -14.28 -4.67 0.68
CA LYS A 100 -15.07 -4.47 1.90
C LYS A 100 -14.88 -3.05 2.43
N LYS A 101 -15.82 -2.62 3.27
CA LYS A 101 -15.75 -1.32 3.96
C LYS A 101 -15.31 -1.49 5.40
N THR A 102 -14.56 -0.51 5.89
CA THR A 102 -14.18 -0.44 7.31
C THR A 102 -15.39 -0.16 8.19
N ASP A 103 -15.34 -0.70 9.40
CA ASP A 103 -16.31 -0.41 10.48
C ASP A 103 -16.05 0.96 11.15
N SER A 104 -16.81 1.27 12.19
CA SER A 104 -16.69 2.52 12.97
C SER A 104 -15.32 2.70 13.63
N ASN A 105 -14.58 1.61 13.85
CA ASN A 105 -13.24 1.64 14.43
C ASN A 105 -12.14 1.73 13.36
N GLY A 106 -12.51 1.76 12.08
CA GLY A 106 -11.56 1.74 10.96
C GLY A 106 -10.99 0.35 10.69
N LYS A 107 -11.68 -0.70 11.10
CA LYS A 107 -11.23 -2.08 10.94
C LYS A 107 -11.98 -2.77 9.80
N VAL A 108 -11.25 -3.52 8.97
CA VAL A 108 -11.82 -4.40 7.94
C VAL A 108 -11.09 -5.73 7.94
N SER A 109 -11.81 -6.85 7.80
CA SER A 109 -11.22 -8.19 7.81
C SER A 109 -11.68 -9.01 6.61
N PHE A 110 -10.71 -9.65 5.98
CA PHE A 110 -10.87 -10.61 4.88
C PHE A 110 -10.47 -11.97 5.40
N THR A 111 -11.38 -12.92 5.37
CA THR A 111 -11.20 -14.27 5.94
C THR A 111 -11.27 -15.33 4.87
N ASP A 112 -10.86 -16.55 5.20
CA ASP A 112 -10.90 -17.72 4.32
C ASP A 112 -10.06 -17.55 3.03
N LEU A 113 -8.95 -16.81 3.16
CA LEU A 113 -8.06 -16.49 2.06
C LEU A 113 -7.13 -17.66 1.75
N ALA A 114 -6.92 -17.92 0.47
CA ALA A 114 -5.86 -18.82 0.04
C ALA A 114 -4.47 -18.25 0.39
N GLN A 115 -3.49 -19.12 0.48
CA GLN A 115 -2.10 -18.69 0.67
C GLN A 115 -1.58 -18.00 -0.58
N GLY A 116 -0.79 -16.95 -0.39
CA GLY A 116 -0.25 -16.16 -1.50
C GLY A 116 0.14 -14.75 -1.08
N MET A 117 0.46 -13.92 -2.06
CA MET A 117 0.73 -12.50 -1.88
C MET A 117 -0.51 -11.69 -2.29
N TYR A 118 -0.90 -10.76 -1.45
CA TYR A 118 -2.05 -9.90 -1.66
C TYR A 118 -1.63 -8.44 -1.79
N LEU A 119 -2.09 -7.79 -2.85
CA LEU A 119 -2.07 -6.34 -2.97
C LEU A 119 -3.28 -5.78 -2.22
N VAL A 120 -3.03 -4.85 -1.34
CA VAL A 120 -4.05 -4.09 -0.60
C VAL A 120 -4.06 -2.67 -1.12
N GLU A 121 -5.23 -2.17 -1.51
CA GLU A 121 -5.40 -0.79 -1.93
C GLU A 121 -6.73 -0.21 -1.47
N GLU A 122 -6.75 1.10 -1.35
CA GLU A 122 -7.95 1.87 -1.10
C GLU A 122 -8.64 2.19 -2.42
N LYS A 123 -9.96 1.97 -2.47
CA LYS A 123 -10.79 2.32 -3.64
C LYS A 123 -11.65 3.55 -3.41
N ASP A 124 -11.99 3.85 -2.17
CA ASP A 124 -12.78 5.02 -1.79
C ASP A 124 -12.43 5.40 -0.36
N SER A 125 -11.84 6.55 -0.19
CA SER A 125 -11.36 7.07 1.10
C SER A 125 -12.47 7.56 2.02
N ALA A 126 -13.69 7.72 1.49
CA ALA A 126 -14.76 8.41 2.20
C ALA A 126 -14.26 9.78 2.73
N SER A 127 -14.21 9.95 4.06
CA SER A 127 -13.66 11.17 4.69
C SER A 127 -12.32 10.94 5.42
N TYR A 128 -11.75 9.74 5.27
CA TYR A 128 -10.54 9.35 6.01
C TYR A 128 -9.26 9.97 5.46
N GLY A 129 -9.11 9.93 4.16
CA GLY A 129 -7.85 10.22 3.50
C GLY A 129 -7.24 8.96 2.87
N MET A 130 -6.36 9.16 1.91
CA MET A 130 -5.76 8.05 1.18
C MET A 130 -4.62 7.41 1.97
N PHE A 131 -4.57 6.09 1.99
CA PHE A 131 -3.38 5.36 2.38
C PHE A 131 -2.64 4.77 1.17
N SER A 132 -1.34 4.58 1.33
CA SER A 132 -0.53 3.97 0.27
C SER A 132 -0.82 2.48 0.13
N PRO A 133 -0.85 1.94 -1.10
CA PRO A 133 -1.00 0.51 -1.30
C PRO A 133 0.18 -0.25 -0.72
N PHE A 134 -0.05 -1.50 -0.33
CA PHE A 134 0.98 -2.37 0.21
C PHE A 134 0.71 -3.84 -0.09
N LEU A 135 1.76 -4.66 0.07
CA LEU A 135 1.69 -6.12 -0.12
C LEU A 135 1.65 -6.84 1.23
N VAL A 136 0.85 -7.89 1.30
CA VAL A 136 0.70 -8.77 2.47
C VAL A 136 0.86 -10.21 2.04
N ALA A 137 1.76 -10.93 2.70
CA ALA A 137 1.96 -12.36 2.51
C ALA A 137 1.09 -13.20 3.45
N ILE A 138 0.49 -14.26 2.94
CA ILE A 138 -0.17 -15.32 3.73
C ILE A 138 0.43 -16.67 3.31
N PRO A 139 1.07 -17.41 4.20
CA PRO A 139 1.56 -16.96 5.49
C PRO A 139 2.86 -16.16 5.36
N TYR A 140 3.26 -15.51 6.44
CA TYR A 140 4.63 -15.07 6.59
C TYR A 140 5.27 -15.74 7.81
N MET A 141 6.58 -15.76 7.88
CA MET A 141 7.32 -16.33 9.01
C MET A 141 7.74 -15.20 9.96
N GLU A 142 7.25 -15.28 11.20
CA GLU A 142 7.67 -14.38 12.27
C GLU A 142 8.85 -14.99 13.03
N ASP A 143 9.90 -14.18 13.26
CA ASP A 143 11.11 -14.56 14.02
C ASP A 143 11.79 -15.87 13.54
N GLY A 144 11.58 -16.26 12.28
CA GLY A 144 12.15 -17.48 11.71
C GLY A 144 11.62 -18.78 12.34
N GLN A 145 10.53 -18.74 13.10
CA GLN A 145 10.01 -19.89 13.85
C GLN A 145 8.51 -20.12 13.72
N ASN A 146 7.71 -19.04 13.57
CA ASN A 146 6.26 -19.15 13.61
C ASN A 146 5.64 -18.75 12.27
N TRP A 147 4.80 -19.61 11.73
CA TRP A 147 4.00 -19.30 10.53
C TRP A 147 2.73 -18.58 10.90
N ILE A 148 2.59 -17.34 10.44
CA ILE A 148 1.42 -16.47 10.68
C ILE A 148 0.52 -16.51 9.46
N TYR A 149 -0.67 -17.06 9.62
CA TYR A 149 -1.71 -17.14 8.59
C TYR A 149 -2.77 -16.04 8.75
N ASP A 150 -2.99 -15.60 9.99
CA ASP A 150 -3.94 -14.53 10.31
C ASP A 150 -3.15 -13.25 10.54
N VAL A 151 -3.07 -12.45 9.48
CA VAL A 151 -2.23 -11.25 9.44
C VAL A 151 -3.04 -10.04 9.90
N GLU A 152 -2.53 -9.32 10.88
CA GLU A 152 -3.05 -8.01 11.28
C GLU A 152 -2.06 -6.92 10.89
N THR A 153 -2.54 -5.88 10.22
CA THR A 153 -1.70 -4.78 9.73
C THR A 153 -2.36 -3.43 10.00
N TYR A 154 -1.53 -2.39 10.03
CA TYR A 154 -1.92 -1.01 10.27
C TYR A 154 -1.51 -0.15 9.08
N THR A 155 -2.43 0.71 8.61
CA THR A 155 -2.12 1.66 7.55
C THR A 155 -1.60 2.95 8.17
N LYS A 156 -0.60 3.55 7.55
CA LYS A 156 -0.27 4.94 7.84
C LYS A 156 -1.12 5.82 6.94
N GLY A 157 -2.16 6.43 7.50
CA GLY A 157 -2.98 7.40 6.79
C GLY A 157 -2.12 8.59 6.38
N VAL A 158 -2.21 8.98 5.12
CA VAL A 158 -1.69 10.28 4.68
C VAL A 158 -2.79 11.28 4.95
N SER A 159 -2.53 12.32 5.76
CA SER A 159 -3.50 13.39 5.95
C SER A 159 -3.92 13.94 4.59
N ASN A 160 -5.21 14.11 4.37
CA ASN A 160 -5.73 14.93 3.27
C ASN A 160 -5.41 16.40 3.55
N GLN A 161 -4.14 16.74 3.66
CA GLN A 161 -3.76 18.08 3.30
C GLN A 161 -3.94 18.13 1.79
N GLN A 162 -5.06 18.66 1.34
CA GLN A 162 -5.06 19.37 0.07
C GLN A 162 -3.96 20.41 0.20
N GLY A 163 -2.75 20.02 -0.14
CA GLY A 163 -1.75 20.95 -0.51
C GLY A 163 -2.33 21.64 -1.73
N SER A 164 -2.79 22.86 -1.58
CA SER A 164 -2.95 23.73 -2.72
C SER A 164 -1.56 23.80 -3.33
N LEU A 165 -1.35 23.04 -4.42
CA LEU A 165 -0.19 23.22 -5.25
C LEU A 165 -0.40 24.58 -5.94
N GLU A 166 0.04 25.62 -5.27
CA GLU A 166 0.15 26.94 -5.89
C GLU A 166 1.34 26.86 -6.83
N VAL A 167 1.06 26.44 -8.08
CA VAL A 167 2.03 26.50 -9.16
C VAL A 167 2.17 27.95 -9.55
N THR A 168 3.04 28.67 -8.87
CA THR A 168 3.45 29.99 -9.29
C THR A 168 4.35 29.83 -10.52
N LYS A 169 3.80 30.03 -11.71
CA LYS A 169 4.63 30.20 -12.93
C LYS A 169 5.41 31.48 -12.78
N ALA A 170 6.66 31.38 -12.35
CA ALA A 170 7.58 32.49 -12.46
C ALA A 170 8.13 32.54 -13.90
N LEU A 171 7.83 33.60 -14.62
CA LEU A 171 8.54 33.89 -15.87
C LEU A 171 9.93 34.42 -15.49
N VAL A 172 10.96 33.66 -15.76
CA VAL A 172 12.34 34.07 -15.51
C VAL A 172 13.04 34.40 -16.80
N TYR A 173 13.74 35.51 -16.86
CA TYR A 173 14.65 35.89 -17.92
C TYR A 173 16.08 35.70 -17.41
N MET A 174 16.86 34.98 -18.17
CA MET A 174 18.30 34.84 -17.90
C MET A 174 19.06 35.73 -18.92
N ASP A 175 19.79 36.68 -18.38
CA ASP A 175 20.69 37.54 -19.19
C ASP A 175 21.82 36.65 -19.76
N PRO A 176 21.93 36.55 -21.09
CA PRO A 176 22.91 35.67 -21.71
C PRO A 176 24.37 36.15 -21.54
N GLU A 177 24.60 37.41 -21.23
CA GLU A 177 25.95 37.97 -21.06
C GLU A 177 26.47 37.84 -19.63
N THR A 178 25.57 37.92 -18.64
CA THR A 178 25.94 37.92 -17.21
C THR A 178 25.54 36.67 -16.49
N GLY A 179 24.66 35.81 -17.06
CA GLY A 179 24.11 34.63 -16.44
C GLY A 179 23.14 34.94 -15.26
N LYS A 180 22.79 36.22 -15.04
CA LYS A 180 21.85 36.61 -13.98
C LYS A 180 20.43 36.27 -14.35
N ILE A 181 19.72 35.71 -13.38
CA ILE A 181 18.31 35.37 -13.49
C ILE A 181 17.47 36.51 -12.91
N TYR A 182 16.57 37.06 -13.72
CA TYR A 182 15.60 38.06 -13.33
C TYR A 182 14.22 37.43 -13.27
N ASN A 183 13.54 37.63 -12.16
CA ASN A 183 12.15 37.21 -11.97
C ASN A 183 11.23 38.29 -12.57
N LEU A 184 10.63 37.99 -13.70
CA LEU A 184 9.65 38.88 -14.32
C LEU A 184 8.31 38.66 -13.62
N GLN A 185 8.03 39.41 -12.56
CA GLN A 185 6.69 39.43 -11.99
C GLN A 185 5.74 39.98 -13.05
N ALA A 186 4.69 39.22 -13.36
CA ALA A 186 3.60 39.76 -14.18
C ALA A 186 3.06 41.02 -13.51
N PRO A 187 2.83 42.11 -14.28
CA PRO A 187 2.26 43.31 -13.71
C PRO A 187 0.90 42.98 -13.11
N LYS A 188 0.68 43.42 -11.89
CA LYS A 188 -0.60 43.30 -11.21
C LYS A 188 -1.62 44.06 -12.03
N SER A 189 -2.64 43.33 -12.50
CA SER A 189 -3.92 43.79 -13.05
C SER A 189 -3.86 44.83 -14.19
N TYR A 190 -4.27 44.37 -15.37
CA TYR A 190 -4.98 45.26 -16.30
C TYR A 190 -6.32 45.54 -15.68
N GLU A 191 -6.54 46.76 -15.18
CA GLU A 191 -7.87 47.32 -15.03
C GLU A 191 -8.27 47.83 -16.43
N GLU A 192 -9.25 47.16 -17.05
CA GLU A 192 -9.92 47.70 -18.22
C GLU A 192 -10.73 48.93 -17.79
N ASN A 193 -10.40 50.07 -18.36
CA ASN A 193 -11.28 51.24 -18.37
C ASN A 193 -12.31 51.09 -19.46
#